data_c77ef0320c72d0fbf343ea6208a3537a
#
_entry.id   c77ef0320c72d0fbf343ea6208a3537a
#
_cell.length_a   1.000
_cell.length_b   1.000
_cell.length_c   1.000
_cell.angle_alpha   90.00
_cell.angle_beta   90.00
_cell.angle_gamma   90.00
#
_symmetry.space_group_name_H-M   'P 1'
#
loop_
_entity.id
_entity.type
_entity.pdbx_description
1 polymer ?
#
loop_
_entity_poly.entity_id
_entity_poly.type
_entity_poly.pdbx_seq_one_letter_code
_entity_poly.pdbx_strand_id
1 'polypeptide(L)'
;ACETACPSGVRYRDLIEPMRARLHDRRRGLAGTARTLLLTLMTRPAWFRLAVALGAGMTGARGLLPSRAAAMLHLVPARLPAPVSFPAITRARGRRRGRVALMTGCVQHVLAPGITDAAITVLTACGVDVVVPEAQGCCGALALHSGAESLGRSQARAHAARFPVDVDAVVATAAGCGSSMKATHGGGAPVRDLLEYLDALGPAVPLALPEPMTAAYQDACHLAHAQQITEAPRRLLRSVGGLRLVPVAEAGLCCGSAGLYNV
;
A
#
# COMPACT_ATOMS: atom_id res chain seq x y z
N ALA A 1 -11.60 -8.87 -7.47
CA ALA A 1 -12.80 -9.69 -7.22
C ALA A 1 -13.75 -9.73 -8.45
N CYS A 2 -14.13 -8.58 -9.06
CA CYS A 2 -15.08 -8.59 -10.19
C CYS A 2 -14.57 -9.41 -11.40
N GLU A 3 -13.28 -9.34 -11.71
CA GLU A 3 -12.67 -10.09 -12.82
C GLU A 3 -12.61 -11.58 -12.54
N THR A 4 -12.20 -11.96 -11.33
CA THR A 4 -12.08 -13.37 -10.95
C THR A 4 -13.43 -14.05 -10.72
N ALA A 5 -14.48 -13.27 -10.42
CA ALA A 5 -15.83 -13.78 -10.24
C ALA A 5 -16.65 -13.81 -11.55
N CYS A 6 -16.13 -13.22 -12.63
CA CYS A 6 -16.85 -13.13 -13.91
C CYS A 6 -16.77 -14.46 -14.67
N PRO A 7 -17.88 -15.18 -14.90
CA PRO A 7 -17.86 -16.44 -15.62
C PRO A 7 -17.47 -16.28 -17.09
N SER A 8 -17.67 -15.07 -17.67
CA SER A 8 -17.31 -14.77 -19.06
C SER A 8 -15.87 -14.25 -19.20
N GLY A 9 -15.08 -14.22 -18.14
CA GLY A 9 -13.69 -13.78 -18.17
C GLY A 9 -13.48 -12.31 -18.56
N VAL A 10 -14.47 -11.45 -18.32
CA VAL A 10 -14.38 -10.03 -18.68
C VAL A 10 -13.31 -9.34 -17.85
N ARG A 11 -12.35 -8.72 -18.51
CA ARG A 11 -11.31 -7.90 -17.89
C ARG A 11 -11.91 -6.53 -17.50
N TYR A 12 -12.60 -6.52 -16.36
CA TYR A 12 -13.35 -5.36 -15.88
C TYR A 12 -12.48 -4.10 -15.72
N ARG A 13 -11.21 -4.27 -15.39
CA ARG A 13 -10.24 -3.16 -15.29
C ARG A 13 -10.17 -2.37 -16.60
N ASP A 14 -10.08 -3.07 -17.74
CA ASP A 14 -9.92 -2.45 -19.04
C ASP A 14 -11.17 -1.65 -19.48
N LEU A 15 -12.31 -1.90 -18.84
CA LEU A 15 -13.54 -1.14 -19.03
C LEU A 15 -13.65 0.03 -18.07
N ILE A 16 -13.40 -0.21 -16.77
CA ILE A 16 -13.68 0.78 -15.72
C ILE A 16 -12.63 1.89 -15.63
N GLU A 17 -11.35 1.60 -15.89
CA GLU A 17 -10.29 2.60 -15.79
C GLU A 17 -10.42 3.69 -16.85
N PRO A 18 -10.60 3.39 -18.16
CA PRO A 18 -10.85 4.41 -19.16
C PRO A 18 -12.15 5.20 -18.92
N MET A 19 -13.21 4.54 -18.43
CA MET A 19 -14.46 5.23 -18.11
C MET A 19 -14.25 6.21 -16.93
N ARG A 20 -13.53 5.83 -15.91
CA ARG A 20 -13.21 6.73 -14.78
C ARG A 20 -12.38 7.93 -15.24
N ALA A 21 -11.42 7.75 -16.14
CA ALA A 21 -10.64 8.84 -16.71
C ALA A 21 -11.55 9.82 -17.47
N ARG A 22 -12.42 9.33 -18.35
CA ARG A 22 -13.40 10.17 -19.08
C ARG A 22 -14.35 10.91 -18.14
N LEU A 23 -14.83 10.27 -17.08
CA LEU A 23 -15.70 10.90 -16.09
C LEU A 23 -14.95 11.93 -15.24
N HIS A 24 -13.68 11.70 -14.94
CA HIS A 24 -12.85 12.65 -14.23
C HIS A 24 -12.67 13.94 -15.05
N ASP A 25 -12.31 13.80 -16.32
CA ASP A 25 -12.10 14.92 -17.25
C ASP A 25 -13.37 15.75 -17.48
N ARG A 26 -14.54 15.10 -17.45
CA ARG A 26 -15.85 15.77 -17.56
C ARG A 26 -16.27 16.52 -16.30
N ARG A 27 -15.72 16.21 -15.14
CA ARG A 27 -16.02 16.87 -13.87
C ARG A 27 -15.33 18.21 -13.81
N ARG A 28 -15.96 19.23 -14.38
CA ARG A 28 -15.50 20.64 -14.34
C ARG A 28 -16.14 21.37 -13.15
N GLY A 29 -15.54 22.51 -12.76
CA GLY A 29 -16.03 23.36 -11.67
C GLY A 29 -15.49 22.96 -10.28
N LEU A 30 -16.08 23.52 -9.25
CA LEU A 30 -15.60 23.45 -7.86
C LEU A 30 -15.42 22.00 -7.36
N ALA A 31 -16.34 21.09 -7.71
CA ALA A 31 -16.27 19.69 -7.29
C ALA A 31 -15.08 18.94 -7.91
N GLY A 32 -14.76 19.20 -9.18
CA GLY A 32 -13.59 18.65 -9.85
C GLY A 32 -12.28 19.16 -9.25
N THR A 33 -12.23 20.46 -9.00
CA THR A 33 -11.06 21.12 -8.37
C THR A 33 -10.83 20.59 -6.95
N ALA A 34 -11.89 20.51 -6.13
CA ALA A 34 -11.80 19.97 -4.77
C ALA A 34 -11.30 18.53 -4.75
N ARG A 35 -11.78 17.68 -5.67
CA ARG A 35 -11.31 16.30 -5.81
C ARG A 35 -9.83 16.22 -6.18
N THR A 36 -9.38 17.02 -7.15
CA THR A 36 -7.97 17.06 -7.56
C THR A 36 -7.09 17.57 -6.41
N LEU A 37 -7.55 18.58 -5.67
CA LEU A 37 -6.87 19.08 -4.50
C LEU A 37 -6.74 17.99 -3.41
N LEU A 38 -7.82 17.26 -3.12
CA LEU A 38 -7.82 16.16 -2.17
C LEU A 38 -6.83 15.06 -2.59
N LEU A 39 -6.83 14.64 -3.86
CA LEU A 39 -5.88 13.67 -4.40
C LEU A 39 -4.44 14.15 -4.25
N THR A 40 -4.18 15.43 -4.57
CA THR A 40 -2.85 16.01 -4.46
C THR A 40 -2.39 16.07 -3.00
N LEU A 41 -3.29 16.42 -2.08
CA LEU A 41 -3.01 16.47 -0.65
C LEU A 41 -2.70 15.09 -0.08
N MET A 42 -3.53 14.09 -0.38
CA MET A 42 -3.33 12.71 0.10
C MET A 42 -2.04 12.06 -0.45
N THR A 43 -1.59 12.48 -1.63
CA THR A 43 -0.40 11.90 -2.27
C THR A 43 0.91 12.59 -1.89
N ARG A 44 0.86 13.67 -1.11
CA ARG A 44 2.02 14.40 -0.57
C ARG A 44 2.12 14.20 0.94
N PRO A 45 3.06 13.41 1.45
CA PRO A 45 3.11 13.02 2.86
C PRO A 45 3.08 14.19 3.86
N ALA A 46 3.82 15.27 3.56
CA ALA A 46 3.86 16.45 4.44
C ALA A 46 2.49 17.14 4.56
N TRP A 47 1.83 17.37 3.43
CA TRP A 47 0.50 18.00 3.39
C TRP A 47 -0.58 17.08 3.96
N PHE A 48 -0.48 15.77 3.66
CA PHE A 48 -1.38 14.77 4.21
C PHE A 48 -1.26 14.71 5.74
N ARG A 49 -0.03 14.72 6.27
CA ARG A 49 0.22 14.75 7.72
C ARG A 49 -0.39 15.99 8.36
N LEU A 50 -0.20 17.17 7.76
CA LEU A 50 -0.78 18.42 8.26
C LEU A 50 -2.32 18.35 8.28
N ALA A 51 -2.94 17.87 7.19
CA ALA A 51 -4.39 17.74 7.10
C ALA A 51 -4.95 16.76 8.15
N VAL A 52 -4.28 15.62 8.37
CA VAL A 52 -4.70 14.64 9.39
C VAL A 52 -4.51 15.22 10.80
N ALA A 53 -3.44 15.96 11.07
CA ALA A 53 -3.21 16.63 12.35
C ALA A 53 -4.29 17.68 12.65
N LEU A 54 -4.64 18.51 11.67
CA LEU A 54 -5.74 19.48 11.79
C LEU A 54 -7.08 18.77 12.01
N GLY A 55 -7.35 17.68 11.26
CA GLY A 55 -8.54 16.86 11.42
C GLY A 55 -8.64 16.24 12.83
N ALA A 56 -7.53 15.78 13.39
CA ALA A 56 -7.49 15.24 14.76
C ALA A 56 -7.90 16.30 15.79
N GLY A 57 -7.47 17.54 15.63
CA GLY A 57 -7.90 18.66 16.48
C GLY A 57 -9.39 19.00 16.36
N MET A 58 -10.02 18.67 15.22
CA MET A 58 -11.43 18.97 14.95
C MET A 58 -12.40 17.84 15.36
N THR A 59 -11.92 16.71 15.86
CA THR A 59 -12.77 15.56 16.20
C THR A 59 -13.83 15.86 17.23
N GLY A 60 -13.60 16.81 18.16
CA GLY A 60 -14.58 17.28 19.13
C GLY A 60 -15.72 18.13 18.52
N ALA A 61 -15.50 18.74 17.38
CA ALA A 61 -16.47 19.62 16.69
C ALA A 61 -17.26 18.88 15.58
N ARG A 62 -17.22 17.54 15.54
CA ARG A 62 -17.88 16.72 14.49
C ARG A 62 -19.35 17.03 14.28
N GLY A 63 -20.08 17.29 15.37
CA GLY A 63 -21.51 17.60 15.32
C GLY A 63 -21.88 18.91 14.62
N LEU A 64 -20.90 19.79 14.40
CA LEU A 64 -21.09 21.07 13.72
C LEU A 64 -20.78 21.00 12.22
N LEU A 65 -20.29 19.85 11.72
CA LEU A 65 -19.84 19.70 10.36
C LEU A 65 -20.91 19.00 9.49
N PRO A 66 -20.93 19.29 8.17
CA PRO A 66 -21.74 18.51 7.23
C PRO A 66 -21.39 17.03 7.31
N SER A 67 -22.39 16.15 7.09
CA SER A 67 -22.29 14.69 7.27
C SER A 67 -21.06 14.04 6.58
N ARG A 68 -20.69 14.51 5.39
CA ARG A 68 -19.50 14.00 4.67
C ARG A 68 -18.20 14.39 5.38
N ALA A 69 -18.08 15.63 5.85
CA ALA A 69 -16.89 16.07 6.57
C ALA A 69 -16.80 15.36 7.94
N ALA A 70 -17.92 15.17 8.63
CA ALA A 70 -17.97 14.39 9.86
C ALA A 70 -17.54 12.94 9.64
N ALA A 71 -17.99 12.30 8.54
CA ALA A 71 -17.58 10.94 8.18
C ALA A 71 -16.07 10.85 7.89
N MET A 72 -15.48 11.83 7.21
CA MET A 72 -14.02 11.88 7.01
C MET A 72 -13.25 11.97 8.32
N LEU A 73 -13.75 12.71 9.31
CA LEU A 73 -13.11 12.80 10.63
C LEU A 73 -13.14 11.47 11.40
N HIS A 74 -14.07 10.57 11.13
CA HIS A 74 -14.05 9.21 11.71
C HIS A 74 -12.86 8.37 11.21
N LEU A 75 -12.31 8.68 10.05
CA LEU A 75 -11.13 8.00 9.49
C LEU A 75 -9.81 8.55 10.06
N VAL A 76 -9.86 9.69 10.75
CA VAL A 76 -8.67 10.30 11.35
C VAL A 76 -8.31 9.54 12.64
N PRO A 77 -7.07 9.05 12.77
CA PRO A 77 -6.66 8.35 13.99
C PRO A 77 -6.62 9.32 15.18
N ALA A 78 -6.98 8.81 16.36
CA ALA A 78 -6.98 9.60 17.59
C ALA A 78 -5.57 10.16 17.93
N ARG A 79 -4.52 9.46 17.53
CA ARG A 79 -3.12 9.89 17.69
C ARG A 79 -2.36 9.62 16.41
N LEU A 80 -1.70 10.64 15.87
CA LEU A 80 -0.76 10.49 14.76
C LEU A 80 0.56 9.95 15.31
N PRO A 81 1.16 8.94 14.64
CA PRO A 81 2.53 8.54 14.93
C PRO A 81 3.50 9.71 14.76
N ALA A 82 4.58 9.74 15.54
CA ALA A 82 5.65 10.72 15.34
C ALA A 82 6.22 10.61 13.91
N PRO A 83 6.73 11.71 13.33
CA PRO A 83 7.48 11.62 12.08
C PRO A 83 8.67 10.68 12.23
N VAL A 84 8.83 9.76 11.27
CA VAL A 84 9.93 8.79 11.28
C VAL A 84 10.74 8.98 10.01
N SER A 85 12.07 8.97 10.16
CA SER A 85 13.01 8.83 9.05
C SER A 85 13.65 7.46 9.13
N PHE A 86 13.88 6.83 7.99
CA PHE A 86 14.56 5.54 7.92
C PHE A 86 15.97 5.73 7.38
N PRO A 87 16.96 4.92 7.84
CA PRO A 87 18.29 4.93 7.24
C PRO A 87 18.21 4.65 5.74
N ALA A 88 19.02 5.36 4.95
CA ALA A 88 19.07 5.15 3.50
C ALA A 88 19.44 3.69 3.14
N ILE A 89 20.29 3.07 3.95
CA ILE A 89 20.68 1.66 3.82
C ILE A 89 20.73 1.02 5.18
N THR A 90 20.04 -0.12 5.34
CA THR A 90 20.17 -1.01 6.49
C THR A 90 20.76 -2.34 6.02
N ARG A 91 21.89 -2.74 6.61
CA ARG A 91 22.60 -3.96 6.21
C ARG A 91 21.94 -5.22 6.73
N ALA A 92 22.07 -6.28 5.98
CA ALA A 92 21.67 -7.62 6.37
C ALA A 92 22.32 -8.05 7.68
N ARG A 93 21.59 -8.78 8.50
CA ARG A 93 22.13 -9.46 9.69
C ARG A 93 22.70 -10.80 9.25
N GLY A 94 23.98 -11.01 9.47
CA GLY A 94 24.68 -12.22 9.05
C GLY A 94 25.02 -12.27 7.55
N ARG A 95 24.95 -13.49 6.97
CA ARG A 95 25.30 -13.68 5.54
C ARG A 95 24.26 -12.98 4.65
N ARG A 96 24.74 -12.12 3.77
CA ARG A 96 23.90 -11.45 2.78
C ARG A 96 23.34 -12.46 1.77
N ARG A 97 22.01 -12.43 1.58
CA ARG A 97 21.25 -13.27 0.64
C ARG A 97 20.61 -12.45 -0.49
N GLY A 98 20.51 -11.14 -0.32
CA GLY A 98 19.91 -10.27 -1.32
C GLY A 98 20.03 -8.80 -0.96
N ARG A 99 19.56 -7.94 -1.87
CA ARG A 99 19.48 -6.48 -1.71
C ARG A 99 18.19 -5.98 -2.33
N VAL A 100 17.36 -5.27 -1.57
CA VAL A 100 16.10 -4.74 -2.06
C VAL A 100 16.00 -3.24 -1.82
N ALA A 101 15.18 -2.56 -2.63
CA ALA A 101 14.72 -1.22 -2.33
C ALA A 101 13.31 -1.31 -1.75
N LEU A 102 13.08 -0.69 -0.58
CA LEU A 102 11.81 -0.75 0.13
C LEU A 102 11.00 0.52 -0.13
N MET A 103 9.76 0.33 -0.57
CA MET A 103 8.79 1.41 -0.72
C MET A 103 8.14 1.73 0.63
N THR A 104 8.17 3.00 1.04
CA THR A 104 7.58 3.47 2.30
C THR A 104 6.08 3.81 2.18
N GLY A 105 5.62 4.14 0.96
CA GLY A 105 4.25 4.57 0.69
C GLY A 105 3.89 5.96 1.22
N CYS A 106 3.08 6.72 0.49
CA CYS A 106 2.76 8.11 0.86
C CYS A 106 1.84 8.19 2.10
N VAL A 107 0.79 7.39 2.14
CA VAL A 107 -0.19 7.33 3.25
C VAL A 107 0.36 6.50 4.41
N GLN A 108 0.94 5.33 4.11
CA GLN A 108 1.51 4.42 5.10
C GLN A 108 2.61 5.08 5.93
N HIS A 109 3.48 5.86 5.30
CA HIS A 109 4.56 6.59 5.99
C HIS A 109 4.02 7.56 7.06
N VAL A 110 2.82 8.11 6.85
CA VAL A 110 2.19 9.04 7.80
C VAL A 110 1.39 8.32 8.88
N LEU A 111 0.58 7.34 8.49
CA LEU A 111 -0.39 6.70 9.39
C LEU A 111 0.15 5.47 10.11
N ALA A 112 1.06 4.74 9.49
CA ALA A 112 1.56 3.46 10.01
C ALA A 112 3.05 3.23 9.64
N PRO A 113 3.97 4.12 10.04
CA PRO A 113 5.40 3.98 9.72
C PRO A 113 6.01 2.71 10.31
N GLY A 114 5.44 2.17 11.39
CA GLY A 114 5.87 0.91 12.00
C GLY A 114 5.82 -0.30 11.05
N ILE A 115 4.98 -0.26 9.99
CA ILE A 115 4.97 -1.32 8.96
C ILE A 115 6.30 -1.32 8.19
N THR A 116 6.82 -0.14 7.85
CA THR A 116 8.12 -0.02 7.17
C THR A 116 9.26 -0.48 8.08
N ASP A 117 9.23 -0.10 9.36
CA ASP A 117 10.22 -0.52 10.35
C ASP A 117 10.23 -2.04 10.55
N ALA A 118 9.05 -2.65 10.69
CA ALA A 118 8.90 -4.10 10.77
C ALA A 118 9.41 -4.81 9.49
N ALA A 119 9.14 -4.24 8.31
CA ALA A 119 9.63 -4.79 7.04
C ALA A 119 11.16 -4.75 6.97
N ILE A 120 11.80 -3.64 7.38
CA ILE A 120 13.26 -3.52 7.45
C ILE A 120 13.80 -4.58 8.42
N THR A 121 13.19 -4.72 9.59
CA THR A 121 13.61 -5.67 10.63
C THR A 121 13.56 -7.11 10.11
N VAL A 122 12.48 -7.52 9.50
CA VAL A 122 12.32 -8.89 8.97
C VAL A 122 13.25 -9.15 7.79
N LEU A 123 13.32 -8.23 6.82
CA LEU A 123 14.20 -8.37 5.66
C LEU A 123 15.67 -8.50 6.08
N THR A 124 16.14 -7.64 6.99
CA THR A 124 17.53 -7.69 7.46
C THR A 124 17.82 -8.95 8.27
N ALA A 125 16.87 -9.41 9.09
CA ALA A 125 16.99 -10.69 9.80
C ALA A 125 17.04 -11.89 8.83
N CYS A 126 16.38 -11.79 7.67
CA CYS A 126 16.45 -12.78 6.60
C CYS A 126 17.70 -12.67 5.71
N GLY A 127 18.66 -11.80 6.06
CA GLY A 127 19.91 -11.64 5.32
C GLY A 127 19.79 -10.71 4.10
N VAL A 128 18.85 -9.77 4.08
CA VAL A 128 18.64 -8.85 2.96
C VAL A 128 19.10 -7.44 3.32
N ASP A 129 19.96 -6.84 2.49
CA ASP A 129 20.26 -5.41 2.56
C ASP A 129 19.03 -4.63 2.10
N VAL A 130 18.59 -3.66 2.90
CA VAL A 130 17.42 -2.82 2.59
C VAL A 130 17.87 -1.41 2.28
N VAL A 131 17.55 -0.94 1.09
CA VAL A 131 17.71 0.44 0.64
C VAL A 131 16.37 1.15 0.76
N VAL A 132 16.31 2.26 1.45
CA VAL A 132 15.13 3.12 1.53
C VAL A 132 15.44 4.44 0.82
N PRO A 133 15.07 4.59 -0.45
CA PRO A 133 15.32 5.83 -1.17
C PRO A 133 14.61 7.01 -0.51
N GLU A 134 15.27 8.16 -0.49
CA GLU A 134 14.67 9.41 0.00
C GLU A 134 13.65 9.97 -1.01
N ALA A 135 12.72 10.78 -0.50
CA ALA A 135 11.76 11.53 -1.31
C ALA A 135 11.01 10.69 -2.35
N GLN A 136 10.62 9.46 -2.00
CA GLN A 136 9.97 8.52 -2.91
C GLN A 136 8.68 9.07 -3.54
N GLY A 137 7.90 9.87 -2.80
CA GLY A 137 6.62 10.39 -3.27
C GLY A 137 5.51 9.32 -3.29
N CYS A 138 4.59 9.45 -4.23
CA CYS A 138 3.45 8.54 -4.39
C CYS A 138 3.60 7.66 -5.63
N CYS A 139 3.24 6.38 -5.51
CA CYS A 139 3.20 5.44 -6.64
C CYS A 139 2.14 5.75 -7.72
N GLY A 140 1.28 6.75 -7.50
CA GLY A 140 0.23 7.15 -8.44
C GLY A 140 -1.05 6.31 -8.39
N ALA A 141 -1.09 5.19 -7.67
CA ALA A 141 -2.22 4.27 -7.66
C ALA A 141 -3.56 4.95 -7.31
N LEU A 142 -3.57 5.80 -6.28
CA LEU A 142 -4.79 6.50 -5.85
C LEU A 142 -5.35 7.41 -6.95
N ALA A 143 -4.48 8.16 -7.63
CA ALA A 143 -4.87 9.05 -8.72
C ALA A 143 -5.36 8.25 -9.93
N LEU A 144 -4.64 7.18 -10.34
CA LEU A 144 -5.04 6.30 -11.44
C LEU A 144 -6.41 5.67 -11.18
N HIS A 145 -6.61 5.04 -10.04
CA HIS A 145 -7.89 4.41 -9.68
C HIS A 145 -9.03 5.41 -9.50
N SER A 146 -8.71 6.68 -9.30
CA SER A 146 -9.69 7.77 -9.24
C SER A 146 -9.99 8.41 -10.59
N GLY A 147 -9.30 7.97 -11.67
CA GLY A 147 -9.45 8.51 -13.01
C GLY A 147 -8.61 9.76 -13.32
N ALA A 148 -7.83 10.27 -12.35
CA ALA A 148 -6.88 11.36 -12.57
C ALA A 148 -5.60 10.85 -13.26
N GLU A 149 -5.74 10.41 -14.51
CA GLU A 149 -4.74 9.62 -15.22
C GLU A 149 -3.42 10.38 -15.40
N SER A 150 -3.46 11.63 -15.85
CA SER A 150 -2.26 12.45 -16.07
C SER A 150 -1.46 12.63 -14.78
N LEU A 151 -2.15 12.93 -13.67
CA LEU A 151 -1.54 13.04 -12.34
C LEU A 151 -0.93 11.71 -11.91
N GLY A 152 -1.69 10.62 -12.02
CA GLY A 152 -1.24 9.30 -11.60
C GLY A 152 -0.03 8.80 -12.39
N ARG A 153 -0.01 8.97 -13.71
CA ARG A 153 1.13 8.62 -14.56
C ARG A 153 2.37 9.48 -14.27
N SER A 154 2.19 10.77 -14.02
CA SER A 154 3.28 11.66 -13.61
C SER A 154 3.89 11.22 -12.28
N GLN A 155 3.05 10.92 -11.29
CA GLN A 155 3.49 10.41 -9.99
C GLN A 155 4.21 9.07 -10.13
N ALA A 156 3.67 8.13 -10.88
CA ALA A 156 4.27 6.81 -11.10
C ALA A 156 5.67 6.90 -11.72
N ARG A 157 5.84 7.75 -12.74
CA ARG A 157 7.16 7.98 -13.36
C ARG A 157 8.15 8.61 -12.38
N ALA A 158 7.74 9.66 -11.67
CA ALA A 158 8.60 10.32 -10.69
C ALA A 158 9.00 9.38 -9.54
N HIS A 159 8.07 8.53 -9.10
CA HIS A 159 8.30 7.52 -8.08
C HIS A 159 9.26 6.43 -8.56
N ALA A 160 9.04 5.86 -9.75
CA ALA A 160 9.90 4.82 -10.34
C ALA A 160 11.36 5.28 -10.47
N ALA A 161 11.58 6.55 -10.85
CA ALA A 161 12.91 7.14 -11.00
C ALA A 161 13.70 7.27 -9.66
N ARG A 162 13.07 7.03 -8.51
CA ARG A 162 13.74 7.10 -7.20
C ARG A 162 14.39 5.79 -6.78
N PHE A 163 14.01 4.68 -7.40
CA PHE A 163 14.53 3.38 -7.02
C PHE A 163 15.81 3.05 -7.76
N PRO A 164 16.84 2.53 -7.04
CA PRO A 164 18.07 2.09 -7.67
C PRO A 164 17.81 0.86 -8.54
N VAL A 165 18.61 0.72 -9.60
CA VAL A 165 18.53 -0.42 -10.53
C VAL A 165 19.36 -1.62 -10.07
N ASP A 166 20.31 -1.40 -9.15
CA ASP A 166 21.26 -2.38 -8.64
C ASP A 166 20.71 -3.13 -7.41
N VAL A 167 19.42 -3.45 -7.42
CA VAL A 167 18.72 -4.23 -6.38
C VAL A 167 18.00 -5.41 -7.02
N ASP A 168 17.80 -6.47 -6.25
CA ASP A 168 17.12 -7.70 -6.70
C ASP A 168 15.62 -7.47 -6.93
N ALA A 169 15.03 -6.56 -6.15
CA ALA A 169 13.62 -6.16 -6.28
C ALA A 169 13.34 -4.80 -5.63
N VAL A 170 12.27 -4.16 -6.08
CA VAL A 170 11.58 -3.10 -5.34
C VAL A 170 10.44 -3.75 -4.56
N VAL A 171 10.50 -3.66 -3.23
CA VAL A 171 9.54 -4.34 -2.34
C VAL A 171 8.48 -3.36 -1.85
N ALA A 172 7.21 -3.73 -2.00
CA ALA A 172 6.05 -2.99 -1.53
C ALA A 172 5.34 -3.76 -0.41
N THR A 173 4.90 -3.04 0.64
CA THR A 173 4.10 -3.59 1.75
C THR A 173 2.61 -3.30 1.60
N ALA A 174 2.24 -2.42 0.67
CA ALA A 174 0.85 -2.04 0.39
C ALA A 174 0.40 -2.63 -0.94
N ALA A 175 -0.54 -3.57 -0.89
CA ALA A 175 -1.01 -4.34 -2.06
C ALA A 175 -1.48 -3.47 -3.24
N GLY A 176 -2.19 -2.36 -2.98
CA GLY A 176 -2.64 -1.43 -4.01
C GLY A 176 -1.48 -0.70 -4.71
N CYS A 177 -0.45 -0.31 -3.94
CA CYS A 177 0.75 0.29 -4.50
C CYS A 177 1.55 -0.75 -5.31
N GLY A 178 1.77 -1.95 -4.75
CA GLY A 178 2.48 -3.02 -5.43
C GLY A 178 1.82 -3.40 -6.77
N SER A 179 0.49 -3.56 -6.78
CA SER A 179 -0.28 -3.83 -8.00
C SER A 179 -0.12 -2.73 -9.06
N SER A 180 -0.21 -1.46 -8.66
CA SER A 180 -0.03 -0.33 -9.57
C SER A 180 1.40 -0.26 -10.11
N MET A 181 2.39 -0.44 -9.24
CA MET A 181 3.80 -0.42 -9.63
C MET A 181 4.14 -1.57 -10.59
N LYS A 182 3.66 -2.79 -10.36
CA LYS A 182 3.84 -3.92 -11.29
C LYS A 182 3.32 -3.59 -12.70
N ALA A 183 2.24 -2.79 -12.78
CA ALA A 183 1.66 -2.36 -14.05
C ALA A 183 2.36 -1.17 -14.72
N THR A 184 3.04 -0.30 -13.94
CA THR A 184 3.56 0.98 -14.42
C THR A 184 5.08 1.13 -14.34
N HIS A 185 5.77 0.25 -13.63
CA HIS A 185 7.23 0.28 -13.45
C HIS A 185 7.92 -0.26 -14.70
N GLY A 186 8.14 0.63 -15.65
CA GLY A 186 8.75 0.28 -16.95
C GLY A 186 10.26 0.24 -16.90
N GLY A 187 10.85 -0.94 -16.74
CA GLY A 187 12.30 -1.17 -16.83
C GLY A 187 13.08 -0.80 -15.56
N GLY A 188 13.62 -1.78 -14.90
CA GLY A 188 14.33 -1.66 -13.63
C GLY A 188 14.21 -2.96 -12.84
N ALA A 189 14.56 -2.94 -11.56
CA ALA A 189 14.39 -4.10 -10.71
C ALA A 189 12.90 -4.49 -10.58
N PRO A 190 12.55 -5.78 -10.57
CA PRO A 190 11.15 -6.23 -10.51
C PRO A 190 10.46 -5.76 -9.24
N VAL A 191 9.20 -5.36 -9.35
CA VAL A 191 8.38 -5.02 -8.19
C VAL A 191 7.80 -6.29 -7.58
N ARG A 192 7.97 -6.48 -6.27
CA ARG A 192 7.42 -7.61 -5.53
C ARG A 192 6.66 -7.16 -4.28
N ASP A 193 5.66 -7.92 -3.88
CA ASP A 193 5.09 -7.78 -2.54
C ASP A 193 6.08 -8.30 -1.50
N LEU A 194 6.08 -7.74 -0.28
CA LEU A 194 6.98 -8.16 0.79
C LEU A 194 6.84 -9.66 1.08
N LEU A 195 5.62 -10.16 1.16
CA LEU A 195 5.37 -11.57 1.50
C LEU A 195 5.71 -12.49 0.32
N GLU A 196 5.50 -12.05 -0.93
CA GLU A 196 5.96 -12.74 -2.13
C GLU A 196 7.50 -12.86 -2.14
N TYR A 197 8.20 -11.78 -1.80
CA TYR A 197 9.66 -11.78 -1.78
C TYR A 197 10.22 -12.68 -0.67
N LEU A 198 9.67 -12.57 0.53
CA LEU A 198 10.12 -13.39 1.67
C LEU A 198 9.84 -14.88 1.48
N ASP A 199 8.70 -15.23 0.91
CA ASP A 199 8.35 -16.61 0.61
C ASP A 199 9.29 -17.22 -0.44
N ALA A 200 9.59 -16.48 -1.50
CA ALA A 200 10.55 -16.90 -2.53
C ALA A 200 11.98 -17.01 -2.00
N LEU A 201 12.37 -16.13 -1.07
CA LEU A 201 13.69 -16.16 -0.43
C LEU A 201 13.83 -17.41 0.48
N GLY A 202 12.73 -17.85 1.06
CA GLY A 202 12.67 -18.88 2.10
C GLY A 202 13.13 -18.39 3.47
N PRO A 203 12.66 -19.02 4.55
CA PRO A 203 12.95 -18.62 5.92
C PRO A 203 14.46 -18.73 6.21
N ALA A 204 15.02 -17.66 6.78
CA ALA A 204 16.41 -17.65 7.26
C ALA A 204 16.48 -17.78 8.79
N VAL A 205 15.41 -17.40 9.47
CA VAL A 205 15.31 -17.42 10.92
C VAL A 205 13.93 -17.96 11.31
N PRO A 206 13.83 -18.91 12.23
CA PRO A 206 12.54 -19.31 12.76
C PRO A 206 11.91 -18.12 13.50
N LEU A 207 10.70 -17.76 13.08
CA LEU A 207 9.90 -16.77 13.77
C LEU A 207 8.98 -17.48 14.76
N ALA A 208 8.84 -16.93 15.96
CA ALA A 208 7.91 -17.43 16.97
C ALA A 208 7.30 -16.25 17.73
N LEU A 209 6.04 -16.41 18.11
CA LEU A 209 5.37 -15.48 18.99
C LEU A 209 5.78 -15.75 20.45
N PRO A 210 5.86 -14.71 21.28
CA PRO A 210 6.15 -14.89 22.72
C PRO A 210 5.03 -15.68 23.42
N GLU A 211 3.79 -15.55 22.95
CA GLU A 211 2.63 -16.28 23.46
C GLU A 211 1.81 -16.82 22.28
N PRO A 212 1.20 -18.01 22.42
CA PRO A 212 0.34 -18.56 21.36
C PRO A 212 -0.82 -17.65 21.02
N MET A 213 -1.06 -17.48 19.71
CA MET A 213 -2.14 -16.62 19.19
C MET A 213 -2.92 -17.34 18.09
N THR A 214 -4.22 -17.08 18.03
CA THR A 214 -5.06 -17.43 16.89
C THR A 214 -5.32 -16.20 16.05
N ALA A 215 -5.06 -16.29 14.74
CA ALA A 215 -5.31 -15.21 13.79
C ALA A 215 -6.17 -15.68 12.62
N ALA A 216 -7.00 -14.78 12.11
CA ALA A 216 -7.70 -14.92 10.84
C ALA A 216 -7.02 -14.01 9.81
N TYR A 217 -6.77 -14.53 8.61
CA TYR A 217 -6.14 -13.76 7.54
C TYR A 217 -7.12 -13.53 6.40
N GLN A 218 -7.41 -12.25 6.13
CA GLN A 218 -8.21 -11.79 4.99
C GLN A 218 -7.30 -11.29 3.89
N ASP A 219 -7.48 -11.79 2.68
CA ASP A 219 -6.71 -11.36 1.52
C ASP A 219 -7.04 -9.92 1.15
N ALA A 220 -6.02 -9.10 0.97
CA ALA A 220 -6.20 -7.80 0.33
C ALA A 220 -6.56 -8.01 -1.16
N CYS A 221 -7.65 -7.39 -1.64
CA CYS A 221 -8.16 -7.59 -3.00
C CYS A 221 -7.08 -7.37 -4.09
N HIS A 222 -6.25 -6.34 -3.93
CA HIS A 222 -5.15 -6.09 -4.88
C HIS A 222 -4.03 -7.13 -4.79
N LEU A 223 -3.87 -7.80 -3.65
CA LEU A 223 -2.91 -8.89 -3.52
C LEU A 223 -3.43 -10.16 -4.20
N ALA A 224 -4.63 -10.60 -3.80
CA ALA A 224 -5.21 -11.85 -4.28
C ALA A 224 -5.62 -11.80 -5.76
N HIS A 225 -6.34 -10.73 -6.17
CA HIS A 225 -6.94 -10.70 -7.52
C HIS A 225 -6.05 -10.01 -8.55
N ALA A 226 -5.39 -8.90 -8.21
CA ALA A 226 -4.58 -8.16 -9.19
C ALA A 226 -3.14 -8.70 -9.28
N GLN A 227 -2.56 -9.16 -8.18
CA GLN A 227 -1.20 -9.71 -8.15
C GLN A 227 -1.16 -11.24 -8.13
N GLN A 228 -2.29 -11.93 -7.95
CA GLN A 228 -2.41 -13.39 -7.89
C GLN A 228 -1.58 -14.02 -6.75
N ILE A 229 -1.42 -13.29 -5.64
CA ILE A 229 -0.64 -13.73 -4.48
C ILE A 229 -1.62 -14.11 -3.36
N THR A 230 -1.83 -15.40 -3.16
CA THR A 230 -2.73 -15.94 -2.13
C THR A 230 -2.01 -16.86 -1.15
N GLU A 231 -1.11 -17.71 -1.65
CA GLU A 231 -0.48 -18.75 -0.83
C GLU A 231 0.74 -18.28 -0.05
N ALA A 232 1.54 -17.36 -0.60
CA ALA A 232 2.75 -16.85 0.06
C ALA A 232 2.47 -16.30 1.47
N PRO A 233 1.47 -15.42 1.68
CA PRO A 233 1.12 -14.94 3.01
C PRO A 233 0.76 -16.08 3.98
N ARG A 234 -0.01 -17.06 3.50
CA ARG A 234 -0.44 -18.19 4.32
C ARG A 234 0.70 -19.11 4.71
N ARG A 235 1.62 -19.41 3.78
CA ARG A 235 2.82 -20.20 4.08
C ARG A 235 3.68 -19.53 5.14
N LEU A 236 3.95 -18.25 4.97
CA LEU A 236 4.75 -17.48 5.93
C LEU A 236 4.08 -17.40 7.31
N LEU A 237 2.77 -17.12 7.38
CA LEU A 237 2.06 -17.07 8.65
C LEU A 237 2.04 -18.43 9.36
N ARG A 238 1.84 -19.54 8.62
CA ARG A 238 1.88 -20.89 9.20
C ARG A 238 3.27 -21.30 9.68
N SER A 239 4.33 -20.69 9.16
CA SER A 239 5.71 -20.94 9.61
C SER A 239 6.06 -20.23 10.93
N VAL A 240 5.21 -19.33 11.42
CA VAL A 240 5.44 -18.64 12.70
C VAL A 240 5.04 -19.53 13.85
N GLY A 241 6.00 -19.90 14.69
CA GLY A 241 5.77 -20.72 15.89
C GLY A 241 4.79 -20.04 16.84
N GLY A 242 3.84 -20.78 17.39
CA GLY A 242 2.81 -20.26 18.27
C GLY A 242 1.63 -19.55 17.56
N LEU A 243 1.66 -19.38 16.22
CA LEU A 243 0.56 -18.81 15.47
C LEU A 243 -0.34 -19.90 14.88
N ARG A 244 -1.61 -19.92 15.29
CA ARG A 244 -2.65 -20.73 14.69
C ARG A 244 -3.48 -19.91 13.70
N LEU A 245 -3.33 -20.21 12.40
CA LEU A 245 -4.09 -19.56 11.36
C LEU A 245 -5.43 -20.26 11.16
N VAL A 246 -6.55 -19.51 11.29
CA VAL A 246 -7.90 -20.02 11.03
C VAL A 246 -8.43 -19.45 9.71
N PRO A 247 -9.20 -20.23 8.94
CA PRO A 247 -9.81 -19.75 7.71
C PRO A 247 -10.89 -18.69 8.01
N VAL A 248 -11.01 -17.71 7.11
CA VAL A 248 -12.13 -16.77 7.08
C VAL A 248 -13.16 -17.32 6.10
N ALA A 249 -14.42 -17.42 6.53
CA ALA A 249 -15.50 -17.75 5.62
C ALA A 249 -15.59 -16.67 4.52
N GLU A 250 -15.80 -17.11 3.27
CA GLU A 250 -15.96 -16.21 2.12
C GLU A 250 -14.81 -15.19 1.95
N ALA A 251 -13.57 -15.58 2.28
CA ALA A 251 -12.38 -14.72 2.23
C ALA A 251 -12.15 -14.03 0.86
N GLY A 252 -12.74 -14.55 -0.21
CA GLY A 252 -12.66 -13.98 -1.55
C GLY A 252 -13.67 -12.86 -1.84
N LEU A 253 -14.62 -12.58 -0.93
CA LEU A 253 -15.59 -11.51 -1.12
C LEU A 253 -14.93 -10.14 -1.01
N CYS A 254 -15.39 -9.22 -1.87
CA CYS A 254 -14.92 -7.85 -1.87
C CYS A 254 -15.45 -7.10 -0.62
N CYS A 255 -14.54 -6.49 0.14
CA CYS A 255 -14.91 -5.69 1.32
C CYS A 255 -15.58 -4.34 0.97
N GLY A 256 -15.71 -3.99 -0.32
CA GLY A 256 -16.29 -2.72 -0.78
C GLY A 256 -15.39 -1.49 -0.59
N SER A 257 -14.26 -1.60 0.10
CA SER A 257 -13.36 -0.48 0.38
C SER A 257 -12.37 -0.28 -0.77
N ALA A 258 -12.72 0.57 -1.74
CA ALA A 258 -11.89 0.83 -2.91
C ALA A 258 -11.71 2.34 -3.18
N GLY A 259 -10.46 2.79 -3.25
CA GLY A 259 -10.12 4.18 -3.61
C GLY A 259 -10.78 5.21 -2.69
N LEU A 260 -11.53 6.15 -3.29
CA LEU A 260 -12.21 7.23 -2.57
C LEU A 260 -13.66 6.88 -2.15
N TYR A 261 -14.08 5.62 -2.16
CA TYR A 261 -15.45 5.24 -1.80
C TYR A 261 -15.77 5.49 -0.32
N ASN A 262 -14.76 5.55 0.54
CA ASN A 262 -14.92 5.80 1.97
C ASN A 262 -14.73 7.28 2.36
N VAL A 263 -14.61 8.19 1.37
CA VAL A 263 -14.31 9.62 1.61
C VAL A 263 -15.37 10.55 1.04
#